data_22ca11738795acf2c1d58476df10ac63
#
_entry.id   22ca11738795acf2c1d58476df10ac63
#
_cell.length_a   1.000
_cell.length_b   1.000
_cell.length_c   1.000
_cell.angle_alpha   90.00
_cell.angle_beta   90.00
_cell.angle_gamma   90.00
#
_symmetry.space_group_name_H-M   'P 1'
#
loop_
_entity.id
_entity.type
_entity.pdbx_description
1 polymer ?
#
loop_
_entity_poly.entity_id
_entity_poly.type
_entity_poly.pdbx_seq_one_letter_code
_entity_poly.pdbx_strand_id
1 'polypeptide(L)'
;GVIWLTLAFGSALFLGVYDICKKNAVSGNAVWPVLLICSLTNVFLLSLFGIPEISSLKDHLTLLVKAAIVTTSWGFTYNAIAKLPISITSPIRASAPIFTIFMATAFMGERPQILQWIGIAVCLVGYFLFSSASKKESGSYWKNPFVICMFVGTFLGSCSGVYDKFLLQNLDYDPLVLQFW
;
A
#
# COMPACT_ATOMS: atom_id res chain seq x y z
N GLY A 1 -4.29 -24.54 -1.00
CA GLY A 1 -5.31 -24.78 -0.24
C GLY A 1 -6.05 -23.68 0.49
N VAL A 2 -6.93 -24.07 1.40
CA VAL A 2 -7.86 -23.17 2.14
C VAL A 2 -7.12 -22.23 3.10
N ILE A 3 -5.96 -22.63 3.62
CA ILE A 3 -5.19 -21.88 4.63
C ILE A 3 -4.76 -20.51 4.14
N TRP A 4 -4.25 -20.39 2.91
CA TRP A 4 -3.85 -19.09 2.39
C TRP A 4 -5.03 -18.14 2.20
N LEU A 5 -6.21 -18.68 1.86
CA LEU A 5 -7.43 -17.88 1.69
C LEU A 5 -7.94 -17.33 3.02
N THR A 6 -7.90 -18.13 4.09
CA THR A 6 -8.26 -17.67 5.45
C THR A 6 -7.28 -16.62 5.97
N LEU A 7 -5.98 -16.79 5.71
CA LEU A 7 -4.97 -15.79 6.05
C LEU A 7 -5.13 -14.49 5.26
N ALA A 8 -5.42 -14.58 3.96
CA ALA A 8 -5.70 -13.42 3.13
C ALA A 8 -6.95 -12.66 3.59
N PHE A 9 -8.02 -13.38 3.94
CA PHE A 9 -9.24 -12.76 4.46
C PHE A 9 -9.01 -12.09 5.82
N GLY A 10 -8.29 -12.76 6.74
CA GLY A 10 -7.88 -12.18 8.02
C GLY A 10 -7.05 -10.92 7.83
N SER A 11 -6.06 -10.96 6.94
CA SER A 11 -5.24 -9.79 6.59
C SER A 11 -6.11 -8.63 6.05
N ALA A 12 -7.09 -8.92 5.19
CA ALA A 12 -7.99 -7.90 4.65
C ALA A 12 -8.84 -7.23 5.74
N LEU A 13 -9.32 -7.99 6.73
CA LEU A 13 -10.05 -7.44 7.88
C LEU A 13 -9.15 -6.51 8.72
N PHE A 14 -7.93 -6.96 9.06
CA PHE A 14 -6.99 -6.11 9.80
C PHE A 14 -6.61 -4.86 9.03
N LEU A 15 -6.44 -4.94 7.70
CA LEU A 15 -6.20 -3.79 6.86
C LEU A 15 -7.36 -2.79 6.89
N GLY A 16 -8.60 -3.26 6.89
CA GLY A 16 -9.78 -2.41 7.02
C GLY A 16 -9.80 -1.65 8.36
N VAL A 17 -9.56 -2.34 9.46
CA VAL A 17 -9.44 -1.72 10.79
C VAL A 17 -8.29 -0.72 10.83
N TYR A 18 -7.13 -1.10 10.29
CA TYR A 18 -5.95 -0.23 10.19
C TYR A 18 -6.26 1.06 9.42
N ASP A 19 -7.00 1.00 8.31
CA ASP A 19 -7.35 2.19 7.53
C ASP A 19 -8.28 3.15 8.31
N ILE A 20 -9.20 2.62 9.10
CA ILE A 20 -10.06 3.43 9.98
C ILE A 20 -9.22 4.09 11.08
N CYS A 21 -8.36 3.32 11.76
CA CYS A 21 -7.47 3.85 12.79
C CYS A 21 -6.52 4.92 12.22
N LYS A 22 -5.97 4.67 11.04
CA LYS A 22 -5.12 5.62 10.31
C LYS A 22 -5.85 6.93 10.02
N LYS A 23 -7.09 6.86 9.51
CA LYS A 23 -7.89 8.04 9.24
C LYS A 23 -8.14 8.85 10.52
N ASN A 24 -8.47 8.19 11.61
CA ASN A 24 -8.69 8.85 12.89
C ASN A 24 -7.40 9.48 13.42
N ALA A 25 -6.27 8.79 13.31
CA ALA A 25 -4.97 9.28 13.78
C ALA A 25 -4.49 10.53 13.04
N VAL A 26 -4.71 10.62 11.72
CA VAL A 26 -4.32 11.81 10.93
C VAL A 26 -5.40 12.90 10.90
N SER A 27 -6.59 12.62 11.41
CA SER A 27 -7.68 13.62 11.50
C SER A 27 -7.37 14.61 12.62
N GLY A 28 -7.03 15.85 12.25
CA GLY A 28 -6.66 16.89 13.20
C GLY A 28 -5.23 16.86 13.73
N ASN A 29 -4.43 15.89 13.31
CA ASN A 29 -3.02 15.76 13.69
C ASN A 29 -2.09 16.01 12.50
N ALA A 30 -0.83 16.37 12.79
CA ALA A 30 0.21 16.48 11.77
C ALA A 30 0.59 15.08 11.25
N VAL A 31 0.68 14.94 9.92
CA VAL A 31 0.90 13.65 9.25
C VAL A 31 2.25 13.04 9.63
N TRP A 32 3.32 13.83 9.63
CA TRP A 32 4.68 13.32 9.85
C TRP A 32 4.92 12.73 11.25
N PRO A 33 4.48 13.37 12.36
CA PRO A 33 4.58 12.76 13.68
C PRO A 33 3.78 11.46 13.81
N VAL A 34 2.60 11.37 13.18
CA VAL A 34 1.80 10.14 13.17
C VAL A 34 2.54 9.01 12.44
N LEU A 35 3.11 9.30 11.27
CA LEU A 35 3.94 8.34 10.53
C LEU A 35 5.13 7.86 11.34
N LEU A 36 5.84 8.78 12.00
CA LEU A 36 7.01 8.45 12.82
C LEU A 36 6.64 7.53 13.98
N ILE A 37 5.57 7.85 14.72
CA ILE A 37 5.10 7.01 15.83
C ILE A 37 4.70 5.62 15.33
N CYS A 38 3.95 5.54 14.21
CA CYS A 38 3.56 4.26 13.62
C CYS A 38 4.79 3.42 13.22
N SER A 39 5.79 4.04 12.60
CA SER A 39 7.03 3.35 12.19
C SER A 39 7.83 2.87 13.40
N LEU A 40 8.02 3.71 14.41
CA LEU A 40 8.71 3.32 15.64
C LEU A 40 7.99 2.18 16.37
N THR A 41 6.67 2.24 16.44
CA THR A 41 5.86 1.16 17.04
C THR A 41 6.04 -0.15 16.26
N ASN A 42 6.05 -0.09 14.94
CA ASN A 42 6.26 -1.27 14.10
C ASN A 42 7.64 -1.89 14.33
N VAL A 43 8.69 -1.07 14.32
CA VAL A 43 10.07 -1.51 14.60
C VAL A 43 10.18 -2.12 16.01
N PHE A 44 9.58 -1.48 17.01
CA PHE A 44 9.56 -1.99 18.38
C PHE A 44 8.89 -3.36 18.47
N LEU A 45 7.71 -3.52 17.87
CA LEU A 45 6.98 -4.80 17.87
C LEU A 45 7.75 -5.89 17.14
N LEU A 46 8.35 -5.58 15.99
CA LEU A 46 9.12 -6.56 15.24
C LEU A 46 10.43 -6.94 15.95
N SER A 47 11.05 -6.02 16.69
CA SER A 47 12.26 -6.32 17.45
C SER A 47 12.05 -7.38 18.54
N LEU A 48 10.80 -7.58 19.00
CA LEU A 48 10.46 -8.65 19.96
C LEU A 48 10.62 -10.05 19.34
N PHE A 49 10.58 -10.17 18.03
CA PHE A 49 10.80 -11.44 17.29
C PHE A 49 12.27 -11.65 16.92
N GLY A 50 13.15 -10.71 17.25
CA GLY A 50 14.55 -10.70 16.91
C GLY A 50 14.89 -9.58 15.93
N ILE A 51 16.11 -9.07 16.01
CA ILE A 51 16.60 -8.05 15.09
C ILE A 51 17.29 -8.78 13.93
N PRO A 52 16.77 -8.73 12.70
CA PRO A 52 17.41 -9.41 11.58
C PRO A 52 18.73 -8.73 11.25
N GLU A 53 19.79 -9.53 11.13
CA GLU A 53 21.12 -9.06 10.80
C GLU A 53 21.26 -8.83 9.29
N ILE A 54 21.89 -7.72 8.93
CA ILE A 54 22.29 -7.39 7.57
C ILE A 54 23.80 -7.20 7.56
N SER A 55 24.51 -7.98 6.75
CA SER A 55 25.97 -7.98 6.73
C SER A 55 26.56 -7.19 5.57
N SER A 56 25.82 -6.98 4.48
CA SER A 56 26.33 -6.37 3.25
C SER A 56 25.94 -4.90 3.09
N LEU A 57 26.87 -4.04 2.69
CA LEU A 57 26.58 -2.66 2.31
C LEU A 57 25.58 -2.58 1.15
N LYS A 58 25.63 -3.56 0.22
CA LYS A 58 24.69 -3.65 -0.90
C LYS A 58 23.26 -3.85 -0.41
N ASP A 59 23.06 -4.66 0.62
CA ASP A 59 21.74 -4.92 1.19
C ASP A 59 21.19 -3.68 1.88
N HIS A 60 22.02 -2.94 2.62
CA HIS A 60 21.63 -1.67 3.22
C HIS A 60 21.20 -0.64 2.16
N LEU A 61 21.92 -0.52 1.04
CA LEU A 61 21.54 0.39 -0.05
C LEU A 61 20.22 -0.04 -0.71
N THR A 62 20.03 -1.34 -0.92
CA THR A 62 18.80 -1.89 -1.50
C THR A 62 17.58 -1.61 -0.62
N LEU A 63 17.72 -1.82 0.69
CA LEU A 63 16.66 -1.55 1.65
C LEU A 63 16.42 -0.04 1.85
N LEU A 64 17.47 0.78 1.74
CA LEU A 64 17.32 2.23 1.78
C LEU A 64 16.50 2.77 0.60
N VAL A 65 16.71 2.22 -0.61
CA VAL A 65 15.89 2.57 -1.78
C VAL A 65 14.43 2.18 -1.54
N LYS A 66 14.19 0.98 -1.01
CA LYS A 66 12.84 0.54 -0.62
C LYS A 66 12.22 1.50 0.39
N ALA A 67 12.91 1.79 1.48
CA ALA A 67 12.44 2.70 2.52
C ALA A 67 12.09 4.10 1.97
N ALA A 68 12.90 4.62 1.05
CA ALA A 68 12.63 5.90 0.39
C ALA A 68 11.34 5.87 -0.43
N ILE A 69 11.11 4.81 -1.21
CA ILE A 69 9.87 4.64 -2.00
C ILE A 69 8.65 4.52 -1.08
N VAL A 70 8.73 3.70 -0.04
CA VAL A 70 7.63 3.49 0.92
C VAL A 70 7.32 4.79 1.67
N THR A 71 8.33 5.46 2.21
CA THR A 71 8.15 6.71 2.97
C THR A 71 7.52 7.80 2.10
N THR A 72 7.97 7.92 0.85
CA THR A 72 7.39 8.87 -0.10
C THR A 72 5.95 8.54 -0.42
N SER A 73 5.65 7.26 -0.69
CA SER A 73 4.29 6.77 -0.92
C SER A 73 3.37 7.07 0.26
N TRP A 74 3.83 6.79 1.47
CA TRP A 74 3.07 7.06 2.69
C TRP A 74 2.88 8.56 2.93
N GLY A 75 3.90 9.37 2.68
CA GLY A 75 3.80 10.82 2.76
C GLY A 75 2.65 11.35 1.90
N PHE A 76 2.58 10.96 0.63
CA PHE A 76 1.49 11.34 -0.27
C PHE A 76 0.14 10.77 0.18
N THR A 77 0.09 9.50 0.51
CA THR A 77 -1.15 8.80 0.90
C THR A 77 -1.74 9.37 2.18
N TYR A 78 -0.94 9.56 3.23
CA TYR A 78 -1.43 10.08 4.51
C TYR A 78 -1.86 11.55 4.42
N ASN A 79 -1.15 12.38 3.66
CA ASN A 79 -1.59 13.75 3.39
C ASN A 79 -2.94 13.78 2.66
N ALA A 80 -3.14 12.89 1.69
CA ALA A 80 -4.41 12.78 0.99
C ALA A 80 -5.54 12.29 1.93
N ILE A 81 -5.29 11.23 2.72
CA ILE A 81 -6.26 10.68 3.68
C ILE A 81 -6.64 11.72 4.75
N ALA A 82 -5.71 12.56 5.19
CA ALA A 82 -5.99 13.61 6.17
C ALA A 82 -6.98 14.65 5.62
N LYS A 83 -6.93 14.96 4.33
CA LYS A 83 -7.69 16.04 3.69
C LYS A 83 -8.91 15.58 2.89
N LEU A 84 -8.98 14.31 2.51
CA LEU A 84 -10.07 13.76 1.70
C LEU A 84 -10.94 12.81 2.54
N PRO A 85 -12.23 12.69 2.23
CA PRO A 85 -13.11 11.69 2.84
C PRO A 85 -12.70 10.27 2.39
N ILE A 86 -12.97 9.28 3.23
CA ILE A 86 -12.68 7.85 2.94
C ILE A 86 -13.39 7.39 1.68
N SER A 87 -14.59 7.90 1.40
CA SER A 87 -15.37 7.59 0.19
C SER A 87 -14.64 7.92 -1.11
N ILE A 88 -13.65 8.80 -1.08
CA ILE A 88 -12.80 9.15 -2.23
C ILE A 88 -11.46 8.41 -2.19
N THR A 89 -10.83 8.34 -1.01
CA THR A 89 -9.51 7.74 -0.88
C THR A 89 -9.53 6.22 -1.06
N SER A 90 -10.58 5.53 -0.57
CA SER A 90 -10.68 4.07 -0.68
C SER A 90 -10.77 3.57 -2.12
N PRO A 91 -11.64 4.10 -3.01
CA PRO A 91 -11.67 3.68 -4.41
C PRO A 91 -10.34 3.91 -5.15
N ILE A 92 -9.66 5.03 -4.87
CA ILE A 92 -8.36 5.32 -5.50
C ILE A 92 -7.31 4.30 -5.05
N ARG A 93 -7.21 4.02 -3.75
CA ARG A 93 -6.31 2.96 -3.24
C ARG A 93 -6.63 1.59 -3.80
N ALA A 94 -7.89 1.32 -3.98
CA ALA A 94 -8.35 0.05 -4.55
C ALA A 94 -8.01 -0.12 -6.04
N SER A 95 -7.57 0.92 -6.72
CA SER A 95 -6.96 0.82 -8.07
C SER A 95 -5.51 0.31 -8.06
N ALA A 96 -4.88 0.16 -6.88
CA ALA A 96 -3.50 -0.34 -6.74
C ALA A 96 -3.22 -1.64 -7.53
N PRO A 97 -4.10 -2.65 -7.57
CA PRO A 97 -3.87 -3.86 -8.35
C PRO A 97 -3.61 -3.60 -9.85
N ILE A 98 -4.23 -2.57 -10.42
CA ILE A 98 -4.00 -2.20 -11.84
C ILE A 98 -2.55 -1.79 -12.03
N PHE A 99 -2.06 -0.88 -11.18
CA PHE A 99 -0.67 -0.41 -11.23
C PHE A 99 0.31 -1.55 -10.96
N THR A 100 0.00 -2.40 -9.96
CA THR A 100 0.83 -3.55 -9.59
C THR A 100 0.97 -4.52 -10.76
N ILE A 101 -0.13 -4.87 -11.44
CA ILE A 101 -0.12 -5.79 -12.58
C ILE A 101 0.61 -5.17 -13.76
N PHE A 102 0.36 -3.89 -14.05
CA PHE A 102 1.06 -3.19 -15.11
C PHE A 102 2.58 -3.22 -14.88
N MET A 103 3.02 -2.90 -13.66
CA MET A 103 4.43 -2.91 -13.29
C MET A 103 5.03 -4.32 -13.31
N ALA A 104 4.31 -5.32 -12.76
CA ALA A 104 4.76 -6.71 -12.77
C ALA A 104 4.90 -7.27 -14.19
N THR A 105 3.96 -6.94 -15.07
CA THR A 105 4.02 -7.32 -16.49
C THR A 105 5.19 -6.63 -17.21
N ALA A 106 5.36 -5.32 -16.98
CA ALA A 106 6.40 -4.53 -17.67
C ALA A 106 7.81 -4.87 -17.21
N PHE A 107 8.03 -5.07 -15.90
CA PHE A 107 9.38 -5.23 -15.32
C PHE A 107 9.75 -6.66 -14.96
N MET A 108 8.76 -7.50 -14.64
CA MET A 108 9.00 -8.90 -14.27
C MET A 108 8.61 -9.88 -15.38
N GLY A 109 8.01 -9.39 -16.49
CA GLY A 109 7.58 -10.23 -17.61
C GLY A 109 6.43 -11.17 -17.24
N GLU A 110 5.72 -10.90 -16.16
CA GLU A 110 4.60 -11.73 -15.74
C GLU A 110 3.42 -11.61 -16.71
N ARG A 111 2.77 -12.74 -16.98
CA ARG A 111 1.57 -12.78 -17.83
C ARG A 111 0.38 -13.22 -16.99
N PRO A 112 -0.49 -12.28 -16.60
CA PRO A 112 -1.69 -12.61 -15.84
C PRO A 112 -2.58 -13.58 -16.63
N GLN A 113 -3.12 -14.58 -15.94
CA GLN A 113 -4.07 -15.51 -16.53
C GLN A 113 -5.42 -14.83 -16.75
N ILE A 114 -6.23 -15.36 -17.67
CA ILE A 114 -7.56 -14.83 -18.01
C ILE A 114 -8.44 -14.68 -16.76
N LEU A 115 -8.39 -15.66 -15.84
CA LEU A 115 -9.15 -15.60 -14.59
C LEU A 115 -8.74 -14.41 -13.69
N GLN A 116 -7.46 -14.04 -13.69
CA GLN A 116 -6.97 -12.86 -12.96
C GLN A 116 -7.51 -11.57 -13.58
N TRP A 117 -7.54 -11.47 -14.91
CA TRP A 117 -8.14 -10.34 -15.61
C TRP A 117 -9.64 -10.18 -15.31
N ILE A 118 -10.38 -11.30 -15.25
CA ILE A 118 -11.80 -11.30 -14.87
C ILE A 118 -11.94 -10.80 -13.42
N GLY A 119 -11.13 -11.31 -12.49
CA GLY A 119 -11.14 -10.85 -11.09
C GLY A 119 -10.89 -9.36 -10.94
N ILE A 120 -9.91 -8.81 -11.68
CA ILE A 120 -9.61 -7.37 -11.71
C ILE A 120 -10.80 -6.58 -12.24
N ALA A 121 -11.40 -7.02 -13.36
CA ALA A 121 -12.55 -6.35 -13.95
C ALA A 121 -13.73 -6.32 -12.96
N VAL A 122 -14.02 -7.42 -12.27
CA VAL A 122 -15.07 -7.47 -11.24
C VAL A 122 -14.77 -6.51 -10.10
N CYS A 123 -13.53 -6.48 -9.60
CA CYS A 123 -13.12 -5.53 -8.56
C CYS A 123 -13.32 -4.07 -9.02
N LEU A 124 -12.89 -3.74 -10.25
CA LEU A 124 -13.05 -2.39 -10.81
C LEU A 124 -14.50 -1.96 -10.92
N VAL A 125 -15.36 -2.86 -11.40
CA VAL A 125 -16.82 -2.62 -11.46
C VAL A 125 -17.36 -2.38 -10.07
N GLY A 126 -17.00 -3.19 -9.08
CA GLY A 126 -17.39 -3.00 -7.68
C GLY A 126 -16.99 -1.64 -7.14
N TYR A 127 -15.75 -1.22 -7.37
CA TYR A 127 -15.27 0.10 -6.97
C TYR A 127 -15.95 1.25 -7.71
N PHE A 128 -16.21 1.08 -9.00
CA PHE A 128 -16.96 2.07 -9.78
C PHE A 128 -18.38 2.25 -9.25
N LEU A 129 -19.08 1.17 -8.93
CA LEU A 129 -20.42 1.20 -8.34
C LEU A 129 -20.39 1.88 -6.96
N PHE A 130 -19.43 1.52 -6.10
CA PHE A 130 -19.25 2.13 -4.79
C PHE A 130 -18.97 3.64 -4.90
N SER A 131 -18.05 4.04 -5.77
CA SER A 131 -17.72 5.44 -6.03
C SER A 131 -18.90 6.20 -6.62
N SER A 132 -19.73 5.56 -7.45
CA SER A 132 -20.91 6.18 -8.06
C SER A 132 -22.03 6.42 -7.04
N ALA A 133 -22.20 5.53 -6.05
CA ALA A 133 -23.14 5.70 -4.95
C ALA A 133 -22.76 6.89 -4.05
N SER A 134 -21.47 7.20 -3.96
CA SER A 134 -20.93 8.33 -3.18
C SER A 134 -20.92 9.68 -3.92
N LYS A 135 -21.49 9.77 -5.12
CA LYS A 135 -21.44 10.96 -6.00
C LYS A 135 -21.98 12.26 -5.39
N LYS A 136 -22.84 12.20 -4.40
CA LYS A 136 -23.36 13.43 -3.73
C LYS A 136 -22.26 14.24 -3.03
N GLU A 137 -21.17 13.59 -2.61
CA GLU A 137 -20.01 14.23 -1.98
C GLU A 137 -18.88 14.51 -2.99
N SER A 138 -18.87 13.83 -4.12
CA SER A 138 -17.73 13.66 -5.01
C SER A 138 -17.54 14.78 -6.05
N GLY A 139 -18.56 15.56 -6.38
CA GLY A 139 -18.56 16.45 -7.55
C GLY A 139 -17.49 17.56 -7.55
N SER A 140 -17.04 17.98 -6.36
CA SER A 140 -16.04 19.07 -6.21
C SER A 140 -14.61 18.58 -5.95
N TYR A 141 -14.44 17.32 -5.53
CA TYR A 141 -13.15 16.81 -5.06
C TYR A 141 -12.17 16.41 -6.16
N TRP A 142 -12.62 16.08 -7.38
CA TRP A 142 -11.76 15.67 -8.49
C TRP A 142 -10.74 16.76 -8.94
N LYS A 143 -11.03 18.03 -8.65
CA LYS A 143 -10.11 19.15 -8.89
C LYS A 143 -9.16 19.41 -7.69
N ASN A 144 -9.31 18.64 -6.62
CA ASN A 144 -8.51 18.83 -5.42
C ASN A 144 -7.11 18.23 -5.64
N PRO A 145 -6.01 18.97 -5.38
CA PRO A 145 -4.65 18.47 -5.53
C PRO A 145 -4.35 17.23 -4.67
N PHE A 146 -5.07 17.03 -3.57
CA PHE A 146 -4.92 15.84 -2.73
C PHE A 146 -5.41 14.55 -3.39
N VAL A 147 -6.29 14.63 -4.38
CA VAL A 147 -6.66 13.47 -5.22
C VAL A 147 -5.46 13.02 -6.05
N ILE A 148 -4.70 13.96 -6.61
CA ILE A 148 -3.46 13.65 -7.33
C ILE A 148 -2.44 13.03 -6.36
N CYS A 149 -2.29 13.59 -5.15
CA CYS A 149 -1.43 13.00 -4.12
C CYS A 149 -1.83 11.55 -3.82
N MET A 150 -3.13 11.25 -3.75
CA MET A 150 -3.61 9.89 -3.52
C MET A 150 -3.26 8.93 -4.65
N PHE A 151 -3.41 9.36 -5.90
CA PHE A 151 -2.99 8.56 -7.06
C PHE A 151 -1.48 8.32 -7.07
N VAL A 152 -0.69 9.36 -6.85
CA VAL A 152 0.79 9.25 -6.78
C VAL A 152 1.20 8.33 -5.64
N GLY A 153 0.60 8.47 -4.46
CA GLY A 153 0.87 7.59 -3.31
C GLY A 153 0.51 6.14 -3.62
N THR A 154 -0.64 5.89 -4.26
CA THR A 154 -1.08 4.54 -4.66
C THR A 154 -0.15 3.94 -5.70
N PHE A 155 0.26 4.71 -6.70
CA PHE A 155 1.22 4.27 -7.71
C PHE A 155 2.59 3.91 -7.10
N LEU A 156 3.14 4.79 -6.25
CA LEU A 156 4.41 4.52 -5.57
C LEU A 156 4.31 3.31 -4.62
N GLY A 157 3.17 3.14 -3.94
CA GLY A 157 2.90 1.95 -3.13
C GLY A 157 2.88 0.66 -3.96
N SER A 158 2.32 0.70 -5.16
CA SER A 158 2.35 -0.42 -6.11
C SER A 158 3.76 -0.72 -6.60
N CYS A 159 4.56 0.32 -6.90
CA CYS A 159 5.98 0.16 -7.24
C CYS A 159 6.76 -0.50 -6.11
N SER A 160 6.53 -0.07 -4.86
CA SER A 160 7.13 -0.69 -3.68
C SER A 160 6.74 -2.16 -3.54
N GLY A 161 5.48 -2.51 -3.74
CA GLY A 161 5.01 -3.89 -3.67
C GLY A 161 5.63 -4.79 -4.75
N VAL A 162 5.81 -4.29 -5.97
CA VAL A 162 6.51 -5.02 -7.04
C VAL A 162 8.00 -5.15 -6.72
N TYR A 163 8.60 -4.12 -6.15
CA TYR A 163 10.00 -4.17 -5.70
C TYR A 163 10.19 -5.18 -4.56
N ASP A 164 9.27 -5.25 -3.59
CA ASP A 164 9.28 -6.29 -2.55
C ASP A 164 9.21 -7.69 -3.15
N LYS A 165 8.33 -7.90 -4.11
CA LYS A 165 8.23 -9.18 -4.82
C LYS A 165 9.55 -9.54 -5.52
N PHE A 166 10.19 -8.58 -6.16
CA PHE A 166 11.49 -8.76 -6.80
C PHE A 166 12.57 -9.15 -5.77
N LEU A 167 12.61 -8.49 -4.62
CA LEU A 167 13.58 -8.78 -3.56
C LEU A 167 13.37 -10.18 -2.98
N LEU A 168 12.11 -10.56 -2.72
CA LEU A 168 11.77 -11.87 -2.16
C LEU A 168 12.02 -13.02 -3.14
N GLN A 169 11.73 -12.84 -4.43
CA GLN A 169 11.82 -13.92 -5.42
C GLN A 169 13.19 -14.05 -6.09
N ASN A 170 13.87 -12.94 -6.33
CA ASN A 170 15.12 -12.95 -7.12
C ASN A 170 16.37 -12.80 -6.25
N LEU A 171 16.25 -12.28 -5.04
CA LEU A 171 17.37 -12.06 -4.12
C LEU A 171 17.22 -12.84 -2.80
N ASP A 172 16.17 -13.67 -2.68
CA ASP A 172 15.90 -14.56 -1.52
C ASP A 172 15.95 -13.83 -0.16
N TYR A 173 15.49 -12.58 -0.11
CA TYR A 173 15.38 -11.86 1.17
C TYR A 173 14.33 -12.49 2.08
N ASP A 174 14.63 -12.56 3.38
CA ASP A 174 13.63 -12.96 4.37
C ASP A 174 12.55 -11.87 4.50
N PRO A 175 11.26 -12.23 4.50
CA PRO A 175 10.16 -11.27 4.70
C PRO A 175 10.29 -10.44 5.97
N LEU A 176 10.84 -11.00 7.06
CA LEU A 176 11.08 -10.28 8.31
C LEU A 176 12.13 -9.18 8.15
N VAL A 177 13.20 -9.45 7.39
CA VAL A 177 14.24 -8.45 7.05
C VAL A 177 13.61 -7.27 6.31
N LEU A 178 12.80 -7.56 5.27
CA LEU A 178 12.14 -6.51 4.48
C LEU A 178 11.15 -5.67 5.28
N GLN A 179 10.45 -6.29 6.23
CA GLN A 179 9.45 -5.60 7.03
C GLN A 179 10.08 -4.79 8.17
N PHE A 180 11.21 -5.25 8.71
CA PHE A 180 11.90 -4.58 9.81
C PHE A 180 12.66 -3.34 9.33
N TRP A 181 13.45 -3.48 8.26
CA TRP A 181 14.31 -2.43 7.71
C TRP A 181 13.60 -1.58 6.67
#